data_69f3707bb2c7c4d5611e9a866d3cd87d
#
_entry.id   69f3707bb2c7c4d5611e9a866d3cd87d
#
_cell.length_a   1.000
_cell.length_b   1.000
_cell.length_c   1.000
_cell.angle_alpha   90.00
_cell.angle_beta   90.00
_cell.angle_gamma   90.00
#
_symmetry.space_group_name_H-M   'P 1'
#
loop_
_entity.id
_entity.type
_entity.pdbx_description
1 polymer ?
#
loop_
_entity_poly.entity_id
_entity_poly.type
_entity_poly.pdbx_seq_one_letter_code
_entity_poly.pdbx_strand_id
1 'polypeptide(L)'
;MNKKINLILPKKQFQIQRVGIYAWVSTTDKDQLNSLVAQISALTRLNSHYSNWKLVDIYIDIASGKTKSSRKEFSRMLEDIKREDVNIIVT
;
A
#
# COMPACT_ATOMS: atom_id res chain seq x y z
N MET A 1 15.64 36.28 16.47
CA MET A 1 14.58 35.97 17.25
C MET A 1 14.10 34.56 17.05
N ASN A 2 13.88 34.02 18.06
CA ASN A 2 13.43 32.70 17.96
C ASN A 2 11.95 32.69 17.78
N LYS A 3 11.58 32.49 16.59
CA LYS A 3 10.20 32.37 16.35
C LYS A 3 9.83 30.95 16.61
N LYS A 4 9.33 30.77 17.74
CA LYS A 4 8.89 29.46 18.05
C LYS A 4 7.54 29.24 17.43
N ILE A 5 7.50 28.36 16.51
CA ILE A 5 6.25 28.02 15.87
C ILE A 5 5.65 26.85 16.61
N ASN A 6 4.58 27.12 17.30
CA ASN A 6 3.88 26.07 17.98
C ASN A 6 2.81 25.52 17.05
N LEU A 7 3.18 24.51 16.32
CA LEU A 7 2.23 23.85 15.48
C LEU A 7 1.44 22.88 16.30
N ILE A 8 0.23 23.22 16.56
CA ILE A 8 -0.65 22.29 17.25
C ILE A 8 -1.42 21.57 16.18
N LEU A 9 -0.96 20.37 15.88
CA LEU A 9 -1.58 19.56 14.86
C LEU A 9 -2.73 18.75 15.45
N PRO A 10 -3.79 18.55 14.67
CA PRO A 10 -4.87 17.69 15.13
C PRO A 10 -4.34 16.30 15.44
N LYS A 11 -4.94 15.66 16.40
CA LYS A 11 -4.53 14.32 16.77
C LYS A 11 -4.51 13.37 15.59
N LYS A 12 -5.42 13.56 14.64
CA LYS A 12 -5.47 12.70 13.47
C LYS A 12 -4.16 12.63 12.72
N GLN A 13 -3.39 13.71 12.73
CA GLN A 13 -2.14 13.74 11.99
C GLN A 13 -1.06 12.93 12.66
N PHE A 14 -1.25 12.58 13.91
CA PHE A 14 -0.30 11.75 14.64
C PHE A 14 -0.77 10.32 14.81
N GLN A 15 -1.99 10.02 14.35
CA GLN A 15 -2.48 8.67 14.48
C GLN A 15 -1.74 7.75 13.53
N ILE A 16 -1.56 6.52 13.97
CA ILE A 16 -0.97 5.50 13.12
C ILE A 16 -1.92 5.23 11.97
N GLN A 17 -1.40 5.33 10.77
CA GLN A 17 -2.15 4.99 9.58
C GLN A 17 -1.85 3.55 9.19
N ARG A 18 -2.88 2.84 8.80
CA ARG A 18 -2.75 1.44 8.41
C ARG A 18 -2.69 1.38 6.90
N VAL A 19 -1.53 1.02 6.39
CA VAL A 19 -1.22 1.13 4.97
C VAL A 19 -1.23 -0.24 4.32
N GLY A 20 -1.86 -0.32 3.16
CA GLY A 20 -1.78 -1.49 2.31
C GLY A 20 -1.11 -1.11 0.99
N ILE A 21 -0.40 -2.06 0.42
CA ILE A 21 0.19 -1.89 -0.89
C ILE A 21 -0.56 -2.80 -1.85
N TYR A 22 -0.96 -2.27 -2.98
CA TYR A 22 -1.62 -3.08 -4.01
C TYR A 22 -0.81 -3.04 -5.28
N ALA A 23 -0.60 -4.22 -5.86
CA ALA A 23 0.11 -4.35 -7.12
C ALA A 23 -0.61 -5.39 -7.98
N TRP A 24 -0.58 -5.17 -9.28
CA TRP A 24 -1.24 -6.05 -10.23
C TRP A 24 -0.42 -6.16 -11.50
N VAL A 25 -0.26 -7.39 -11.99
CA VAL A 25 0.34 -7.62 -13.28
C VAL A 25 -0.53 -8.62 -14.04
N SER A 26 -0.53 -8.51 -15.36
CA SER A 26 -1.36 -9.34 -16.21
C SER A 26 -0.59 -10.46 -16.87
N THR A 27 0.56 -10.80 -16.37
CA THR A 27 1.42 -11.77 -17.02
C THR A 27 2.22 -12.56 -16.00
N THR A 28 2.69 -13.72 -16.41
CA THR A 28 3.64 -14.49 -15.62
C THR A 28 5.05 -14.38 -16.19
N ASP A 29 5.26 -13.44 -17.11
CA ASP A 29 6.57 -13.17 -17.66
C ASP A 29 7.54 -12.82 -16.55
N LYS A 30 8.69 -13.49 -16.57
CA LYS A 30 9.69 -13.33 -15.53
C LYS A 30 10.16 -11.89 -15.37
N ASP A 31 10.34 -11.19 -16.50
CA ASP A 31 10.81 -9.81 -16.43
C ASP A 31 9.79 -8.90 -15.76
N GLN A 32 8.52 -9.10 -16.04
CA GLN A 32 7.49 -8.30 -15.40
C GLN A 32 7.32 -8.67 -13.93
N LEU A 33 7.52 -9.94 -13.59
CA LEU A 33 7.48 -10.33 -12.19
C LEU A 33 8.64 -9.72 -11.42
N ASN A 34 9.82 -9.63 -12.04
CA ASN A 34 10.95 -8.96 -11.41
C ASN A 34 10.67 -7.47 -11.21
N SER A 35 10.01 -6.85 -12.18
CA SER A 35 9.61 -5.45 -12.05
C SER A 35 8.61 -5.25 -10.93
N LEU A 36 7.71 -6.21 -10.76
CA LEU A 36 6.74 -6.17 -9.68
C LEU A 36 7.44 -6.19 -8.33
N VAL A 37 8.43 -7.08 -8.17
CA VAL A 37 9.18 -7.15 -6.94
C VAL A 37 9.87 -5.81 -6.65
N ALA A 38 10.48 -5.21 -7.68
CA ALA A 38 11.13 -3.92 -7.51
C ALA A 38 10.14 -2.84 -7.11
N GLN A 39 8.96 -2.86 -7.70
CA GLN A 39 7.92 -1.89 -7.36
C GLN A 39 7.47 -2.04 -5.92
N ILE A 40 7.24 -3.26 -5.48
CA ILE A 40 6.81 -3.50 -4.10
C ILE A 40 7.90 -3.06 -3.14
N SER A 41 9.16 -3.34 -3.47
CA SER A 41 10.26 -2.89 -2.63
C SER A 41 10.31 -1.37 -2.51
N ALA A 42 10.10 -0.67 -3.63
CA ALA A 42 10.10 0.79 -3.61
C ALA A 42 8.95 1.33 -2.78
N LEU A 43 7.76 0.73 -2.89
CA LEU A 43 6.61 1.17 -2.11
C LEU A 43 6.79 0.89 -0.63
N THR A 44 7.44 -0.22 -0.31
CA THR A 44 7.74 -0.55 1.08
C THR A 44 8.71 0.47 1.67
N ARG A 45 9.71 0.87 0.89
CA ARG A 45 10.63 1.92 1.34
C ARG A 45 9.92 3.25 1.51
N LEU A 46 9.00 3.56 0.62
CA LEU A 46 8.20 4.77 0.76
C LEU A 46 7.43 4.76 2.07
N ASN A 47 6.84 3.61 2.39
CA ASN A 47 6.10 3.47 3.63
C ASN A 47 6.98 3.79 4.83
N SER A 48 8.23 3.38 4.78
CA SER A 48 9.13 3.56 5.93
C SER A 48 9.54 5.01 6.13
N HIS A 49 9.30 5.89 5.14
CA HIS A 49 9.60 7.30 5.31
C HIS A 49 8.61 8.01 6.23
N TYR A 50 7.46 7.41 6.47
CA TYR A 50 6.43 8.03 7.29
C TYR A 50 6.37 7.33 8.62
N SER A 51 6.75 8.04 9.67
CA SER A 51 6.85 7.41 10.98
C SER A 51 5.51 6.93 11.53
N ASN A 52 4.42 7.50 11.05
CA ASN A 52 3.10 7.09 11.51
C ASN A 52 2.37 6.15 10.55
N TRP A 53 3.07 5.62 9.56
CA TRP A 53 2.50 4.65 8.62
C TRP A 53 2.93 3.26 9.04
N LYS A 54 1.97 2.39 9.21
CA LYS A 54 2.23 1.00 9.52
C LYS A 54 1.77 0.16 8.35
N LEU A 55 2.70 -0.55 7.74
CA LEU A 55 2.36 -1.44 6.66
C LEU A 55 1.63 -2.66 7.22
N VAL A 56 0.38 -2.82 6.84
CA VAL A 56 -0.46 -3.88 7.37
C VAL A 56 -0.49 -5.08 6.44
N ASP A 57 -0.54 -4.83 5.14
CA ASP A 57 -0.68 -5.93 4.19
C ASP A 57 -0.22 -5.50 2.81
N ILE A 58 0.08 -6.49 2.00
CA ILE A 58 0.45 -6.30 0.61
C ILE A 58 -0.46 -7.19 -0.21
N TYR A 59 -1.16 -6.58 -1.16
CA TYR A 59 -2.12 -7.29 -2.00
C TYR A 59 -1.56 -7.36 -3.40
N ILE A 60 -1.36 -8.57 -3.91
CA ILE A 60 -0.77 -8.78 -5.22
C ILE A 60 -1.67 -9.67 -6.04
N ASP A 61 -2.11 -9.16 -7.19
CA ASP A 61 -2.86 -9.96 -8.13
C ASP A 61 -2.00 -10.20 -9.36
N ILE A 62 -1.88 -11.47 -9.72
CA ILE A 62 -1.18 -11.87 -10.94
C ILE A 62 -2.20 -12.59 -11.78
N ALA A 63 -2.59 -11.95 -12.87
CA ALA A 63 -3.58 -12.53 -13.77
C ALA A 63 -2.87 -12.97 -15.03
N SER A 64 -2.88 -14.26 -15.31
CA SER A 64 -2.30 -14.76 -16.53
C SER A 64 -3.40 -15.21 -17.47
N GLY A 65 -3.23 -14.90 -18.73
CA GLY A 65 -4.04 -15.40 -19.80
C GLY A 65 -5.51 -15.67 -19.49
N LYS A 66 -5.79 -16.90 -19.21
CA LYS A 66 -7.16 -17.39 -19.09
C LYS A 66 -7.89 -16.94 -17.83
N THR A 67 -7.15 -16.55 -16.82
CA THR A 67 -7.77 -16.18 -15.55
C THR A 67 -7.63 -14.71 -15.23
N LYS A 68 -7.51 -13.91 -16.26
CA LYS A 68 -7.24 -12.48 -16.11
C LYS A 68 -8.30 -11.73 -15.33
N SER A 69 -9.48 -12.30 -15.20
CA SER A 69 -10.55 -11.61 -14.50
C SER A 69 -10.47 -11.76 -12.99
N SER A 70 -9.62 -12.66 -12.50
CA SER A 70 -9.57 -12.91 -11.09
C SER A 70 -8.71 -11.86 -10.40
N ARG A 71 -9.34 -11.06 -9.55
CA ARG A 71 -8.63 -10.07 -8.76
C ARG A 71 -8.99 -10.29 -7.30
N LYS A 72 -8.61 -11.46 -6.81
CA LYS A 72 -8.95 -11.86 -5.46
C LYS A 72 -8.35 -10.92 -4.41
N GLU A 73 -7.12 -10.49 -4.64
CA GLU A 73 -6.45 -9.63 -3.67
C GLU A 73 -7.05 -8.23 -3.67
N PHE A 74 -7.49 -7.76 -4.83
CA PHE A 74 -8.19 -6.49 -4.89
C PHE A 74 -9.49 -6.57 -4.06
N SER A 75 -10.22 -7.66 -4.20
CA SER A 75 -11.46 -7.85 -3.43
C SER A 75 -11.17 -7.93 -1.94
N ARG A 76 -10.10 -8.65 -1.57
CA ARG A 76 -9.70 -8.75 -0.17
C ARG A 76 -9.34 -7.38 0.39
N MET A 77 -8.64 -6.59 -0.42
CA MET A 77 -8.28 -5.23 -0.03
C MET A 77 -9.52 -4.39 0.25
N LEU A 78 -10.53 -4.48 -0.63
CA LEU A 78 -11.76 -3.72 -0.43
C LEU A 78 -12.46 -4.12 0.86
N GLU A 79 -12.44 -5.40 1.19
CA GLU A 79 -13.03 -5.84 2.44
C GLU A 79 -12.27 -5.30 3.65
N ASP A 80 -10.94 -5.29 3.56
CA ASP A 80 -10.12 -4.76 4.64
C ASP A 80 -10.35 -3.27 4.82
N ILE A 81 -10.56 -2.55 3.71
CA ILE A 81 -10.89 -1.13 3.78
C ILE A 81 -12.23 -0.93 4.46
N LYS A 82 -13.21 -1.74 4.12
CA LYS A 82 -14.54 -1.63 4.75
C LYS A 82 -14.47 -1.86 6.25
N ARG A 83 -13.63 -2.79 6.68
CA ARG A 83 -13.48 -3.07 8.10
C ARG A 83 -12.54 -2.08 8.78
N GLU A 84 -12.01 -1.14 8.01
CA GLU A 84 -11.07 -0.15 8.51
C GLU A 84 -9.77 -0.78 9.03
N ASP A 85 -9.45 -1.97 8.55
CA ASP A 85 -8.15 -2.58 8.85
C ASP A 85 -7.04 -1.90 8.08
N VAL A 86 -7.38 -1.28 6.96
CA VAL A 86 -6.48 -0.52 6.11
C VAL A 86 -7.17 0.79 5.75
N ASN A 87 -6.46 1.89 5.85
CA ASN A 87 -7.06 3.17 5.50
C ASN A 87 -6.25 3.99 4.50
N ILE A 88 -5.10 3.50 4.09
CA ILE A 88 -4.32 4.12 3.02
C ILE A 88 -3.86 3.02 2.08
N ILE A 89 -4.08 3.21 0.79
CA ILE A 89 -3.59 2.29 -0.22
C ILE A 89 -2.55 3.00 -1.06
N VAL A 90 -1.41 2.37 -1.21
CA VAL A 90 -0.31 2.86 -2.03
C VAL A 90 -0.15 1.92 -3.22
N THR A 91 -0.05 2.50 -4.40
CA THR A 91 0.06 1.68 -5.60
C THR A 91 0.91 2.37 -6.65
#